data_57e761aa2b68c808045003cbbf09738b
#
_entry.id   57e761aa2b68c808045003cbbf09738b
#
_cell.length_a   1.000
_cell.length_b   1.000
_cell.length_c   1.000
_cell.angle_alpha   90.00
_cell.angle_beta   90.00
_cell.angle_gamma   90.00
#
_symmetry.space_group_name_H-M   'P 1'
#
loop_
_entity.id
_entity.type
_entity.pdbx_description
1 polymer ?
#
loop_
_entity_poly.entity_id
_entity_poly.type
_entity_poly.pdbx_seq_one_letter_code
_entity_poly.pdbx_strand_id
1 'polypeptide(L)'
;VPFIFACGKYEGQTYVDGGMKEEFPLTPFFDKKPHEVTCIKIMMNRQYQEDIQTPKQFVETLVRSALSNRVTYDTPIEILEINVEDTDVFDFNMSYEEKIQLFNRGYLTT
;
A
#
# COMPACT_ATOMS: atom_id res chain seq x y z
N VAL A 1 6.46 -1.14 6.12
CA VAL A 1 5.47 -0.77 7.14
C VAL A 1 6.21 -0.29 8.39
N PRO A 2 6.11 1.00 8.74
CA PRO A 2 6.77 1.54 9.92
C PRO A 2 6.29 0.81 11.18
N PHE A 3 7.17 0.68 12.18
CA PHE A 3 6.97 -0.04 13.43
C PHE A 3 6.91 -1.58 13.34
N ILE A 4 6.71 -2.16 12.16
CA ILE A 4 6.72 -3.62 11.98
C ILE A 4 8.10 -4.08 11.49
N PHE A 5 8.69 -3.37 10.56
CA PHE A 5 10.03 -3.65 10.07
C PHE A 5 11.07 -2.75 10.70
N ALA A 6 12.23 -3.33 11.01
CA ALA A 6 13.37 -2.57 11.50
C ALA A 6 13.86 -1.57 10.44
N CYS A 7 14.37 -0.43 10.90
CA CYS A 7 14.99 0.54 10.01
C CYS A 7 16.25 -0.05 9.36
N GLY A 8 16.40 0.15 8.07
CA GLY A 8 17.63 -0.16 7.35
C GLY A 8 18.72 0.87 7.63
N LYS A 9 19.99 0.43 7.64
CA LYS A 9 21.13 1.36 7.67
C LYS A 9 21.97 1.18 6.41
N TYR A 10 22.25 2.28 5.73
CA TYR A 10 23.11 2.30 4.57
C TYR A 10 23.93 3.61 4.56
N GLU A 11 25.23 3.53 4.37
CA GLU A 11 26.17 4.65 4.34
C GLU A 11 26.01 5.64 5.54
N GLY A 12 25.80 5.10 6.75
CA GLY A 12 25.64 5.89 7.97
C GLY A 12 24.27 6.56 8.13
N GLN A 13 23.36 6.41 7.16
CA GLN A 13 22.00 6.94 7.20
C GLN A 13 21.01 5.86 7.60
N THR A 14 19.92 6.28 8.23
CA THR A 14 18.82 5.38 8.61
C THR A 14 17.66 5.54 7.64
N TYR A 15 17.22 4.44 7.08
CA TYR A 15 16.13 4.37 6.11
C TYR A 15 14.92 3.69 6.72
N VAL A 16 13.75 4.23 6.39
CA VAL A 16 12.44 3.69 6.75
C VAL A 16 11.64 3.42 5.47
N ASP A 17 10.48 2.77 5.62
CA ASP A 17 9.58 2.49 4.50
C ASP A 17 9.18 3.79 3.76
N GLY A 18 9.40 3.81 2.46
CA GLY A 18 9.06 4.93 1.57
C GLY A 18 7.56 5.22 1.49
N GLY A 19 6.71 4.24 1.77
CA GLY A 19 5.26 4.39 1.81
C GLY A 19 4.76 5.42 2.82
N MET A 20 5.60 5.79 3.80
CA MET A 20 5.28 6.92 4.69
C MET A 20 5.27 8.27 3.99
N LYS A 21 6.07 8.43 2.95
CA LYS A 21 6.17 9.69 2.20
C LYS A 21 5.24 9.68 0.99
N GLU A 22 5.22 8.58 0.28
CA GLU A 22 4.45 8.43 -0.94
C GLU A 22 4.02 6.96 -1.09
N GLU A 23 2.75 6.67 -0.81
CA GLU A 23 2.21 5.30 -0.88
C GLU A 23 2.24 4.76 -2.32
N PHE A 24 2.07 5.63 -3.28
CA PHE A 24 2.07 5.31 -4.71
C PHE A 24 3.06 6.25 -5.44
N PRO A 25 4.33 5.84 -5.61
CA PRO A 25 5.42 6.72 -6.01
C PRO A 25 5.38 7.05 -7.51
N LEU A 26 4.56 8.00 -7.92
CA LEU A 26 4.51 8.53 -9.28
C LEU A 26 5.52 9.66 -9.53
N THR A 27 5.92 10.37 -8.48
CA THR A 27 6.80 11.53 -8.57
C THR A 27 8.07 11.31 -9.41
N PRO A 28 8.78 10.15 -9.31
CA PRO A 28 9.96 9.88 -10.12
C PRO A 28 9.70 9.74 -11.63
N PHE A 29 8.43 9.62 -12.03
CA PHE A 29 8.03 9.34 -13.41
C PHE A 29 7.33 10.53 -14.11
N PHE A 30 7.22 11.68 -13.45
CA PHE A 30 6.54 12.85 -14.03
C PHE A 30 7.24 13.45 -15.25
N ASP A 31 8.53 13.14 -15.44
CA ASP A 31 9.30 13.53 -16.62
C ASP A 31 9.13 12.57 -17.81
N LYS A 32 8.47 11.43 -17.60
CA LYS A 32 8.24 10.42 -18.63
C LYS A 32 6.95 10.72 -19.41
N LYS A 33 6.90 10.24 -20.64
CA LYS A 33 5.68 10.31 -21.43
C LYS A 33 4.65 9.33 -20.88
N PRO A 34 3.36 9.69 -20.83
CA PRO A 34 2.31 8.83 -20.25
C PRO A 34 2.29 7.40 -20.78
N HIS A 35 2.55 7.20 -22.07
CA HIS A 35 2.54 5.88 -22.71
C HIS A 35 3.80 5.03 -22.44
N GLU A 36 4.81 5.61 -21.78
CA GLU A 36 6.03 4.89 -21.38
C GLU A 36 5.93 4.33 -19.95
N VAL A 37 4.84 4.67 -19.23
CA VAL A 37 4.65 4.30 -17.82
C VAL A 37 3.29 3.66 -17.65
N THR A 38 3.26 2.45 -17.12
CA THR A 38 2.05 1.78 -16.64
C THR A 38 2.18 1.54 -15.15
N CYS A 39 1.19 1.97 -14.40
CA CYS A 39 1.18 1.84 -12.95
C CYS A 39 0.14 0.80 -12.51
N ILE A 40 0.52 -0.03 -11.54
CA ILE A 40 -0.39 -0.99 -10.90
C ILE A 40 -0.63 -0.53 -9.47
N LYS A 41 -1.89 -0.30 -9.12
CA LYS A 41 -2.30 0.12 -7.79
C LYS A 41 -3.17 -0.94 -7.16
N ILE A 42 -2.76 -1.42 -6.00
CA ILE A 42 -3.55 -2.37 -5.21
C ILE A 42 -4.51 -1.57 -4.32
N MET A 43 -5.80 -1.78 -4.53
CA MET A 43 -6.86 -1.16 -3.73
C MET A 43 -7.33 -2.16 -2.68
N MET A 44 -7.17 -1.80 -1.41
CA MET A 44 -7.64 -2.59 -0.28
C MET A 44 -8.89 -1.95 0.31
N ASN A 45 -9.86 -2.76 0.66
CA ASN A 45 -11.00 -2.27 1.43
C ASN A 45 -10.53 -1.97 2.86
N ARG A 46 -10.69 -0.73 3.28
CA ARG A 46 -10.31 -0.33 4.63
C ARG A 46 -11.51 -0.55 5.52
N GLN A 47 -11.39 -1.55 6.39
CA GLN A 47 -12.34 -1.69 7.49
C GLN A 47 -12.22 -0.44 8.37
N TYR A 48 -13.30 0.31 8.42
CA TYR A 48 -13.45 1.41 9.36
C TYR A 48 -13.62 0.80 10.77
N GLN A 49 -12.72 1.11 11.68
CA GLN A 49 -12.81 0.68 13.07
C GLN A 49 -13.62 1.71 13.83
N GLU A 50 -14.88 1.37 14.15
CA GLU A 50 -15.82 2.28 14.80
C GLU A 50 -15.43 2.57 16.26
N ASP A 51 -14.76 1.63 16.94
CA ASP A 51 -14.50 1.72 18.38
C ASP A 51 -13.03 1.43 18.71
N ILE A 52 -12.33 2.42 19.25
CA ILE A 52 -10.95 2.31 19.70
C ILE A 52 -10.99 2.16 21.24
N GLN A 53 -10.86 0.94 21.72
CA GLN A 53 -10.97 0.63 23.16
C GLN A 53 -9.63 0.47 23.85
N THR A 54 -8.55 0.25 23.11
CA THR A 54 -7.21 0.03 23.69
C THR A 54 -6.16 0.96 23.10
N PRO A 55 -5.10 1.32 23.88
CA PRO A 55 -3.98 2.10 23.36
C PRO A 55 -3.30 1.46 22.14
N LYS A 56 -3.26 0.12 22.08
CA LYS A 56 -2.71 -0.61 20.95
C LYS A 56 -3.53 -0.35 19.68
N GLN A 57 -4.87 -0.47 19.75
CA GLN A 57 -5.77 -0.18 18.64
C GLN A 57 -5.64 1.28 18.18
N PHE A 58 -5.47 2.21 19.12
CA PHE A 58 -5.24 3.61 18.80
C PHE A 58 -3.97 3.81 17.97
N VAL A 59 -2.85 3.22 18.40
CA VAL A 59 -1.58 3.29 17.67
C VAL A 59 -1.70 2.63 16.29
N GLU A 60 -2.31 1.45 16.20
CA GLU A 60 -2.55 0.77 14.92
C GLU A 60 -3.40 1.62 13.96
N THR A 61 -4.46 2.25 14.48
CA THR A 61 -5.33 3.12 13.68
C THR A 61 -4.59 4.37 13.21
N LEU A 62 -3.77 4.98 14.07
CA LEU A 62 -2.91 6.11 13.69
C LEU A 62 -1.93 5.74 12.57
N VAL A 63 -1.24 4.61 12.71
CA VAL A 63 -0.31 4.12 11.68
C VAL A 63 -1.05 3.84 10.38
N ARG A 64 -2.19 3.15 10.44
CA ARG A 64 -3.04 2.90 9.27
C ARG A 64 -3.51 4.21 8.62
N SER A 65 -3.93 5.19 9.41
CA SER A 65 -4.36 6.50 8.92
C SER A 65 -3.21 7.28 8.26
N ALA A 66 -2.03 7.27 8.86
CA ALA A 66 -0.85 7.92 8.31
C ALA A 66 -0.40 7.29 6.98
N LEU A 67 -0.48 5.95 6.88
CA LEU A 67 -0.17 5.21 5.65
C LEU A 67 -1.28 5.35 4.59
N SER A 68 -2.46 5.82 4.99
CA SER A 68 -3.61 5.90 4.10
C SER A 68 -3.78 7.25 3.41
N ASN A 69 -2.76 8.07 3.41
CA ASN A 69 -2.81 9.38 2.78
C ASN A 69 -3.09 9.23 1.27
N ARG A 70 -4.36 9.39 0.89
CA ARG A 70 -4.80 9.29 -0.51
C ARG A 70 -4.38 10.56 -1.24
N VAL A 71 -3.19 10.54 -1.81
CA VAL A 71 -2.87 11.52 -2.83
C VAL A 71 -3.56 11.07 -4.11
N THR A 72 -4.58 11.82 -4.52
CA THR A 72 -5.18 11.63 -5.84
C THR A 72 -4.30 12.37 -6.84
N TYR A 73 -3.64 11.64 -7.72
CA TYR A 73 -2.86 12.23 -8.79
C TYR A 73 -3.79 12.49 -9.98
N ASP A 74 -3.91 13.73 -10.37
CA ASP A 74 -4.45 14.09 -11.69
C ASP A 74 -3.31 13.92 -12.71
N THR A 75 -3.21 12.73 -13.25
CA THR A 75 -2.13 12.33 -14.14
C THR A 75 -2.69 11.62 -15.37
N PRO A 76 -2.15 11.87 -16.58
CA PRO A 76 -2.51 11.14 -17.78
C PRO A 76 -1.90 9.73 -17.84
N ILE A 77 -1.14 9.30 -16.82
CA ILE A 77 -0.55 7.95 -16.74
C ILE A 77 -1.66 6.93 -16.50
N GLU A 78 -1.64 5.85 -17.26
CA GLU A 78 -2.57 4.73 -17.08
C GLU A 78 -2.32 4.04 -15.74
N ILE A 79 -3.37 3.97 -14.91
CA ILE A 79 -3.34 3.29 -13.61
C ILE A 79 -4.28 2.10 -13.66
N LEU A 80 -3.71 0.90 -13.58
CA LEU A 80 -4.45 -0.34 -13.41
C LEU A 80 -4.74 -0.56 -11.93
N GLU A 81 -6.01 -0.49 -11.52
CA GLU A 81 -6.42 -0.71 -10.14
C GLU A 81 -6.86 -2.16 -9.94
N ILE A 82 -6.18 -2.86 -9.02
CA ILE A 82 -6.52 -4.22 -8.61
C ILE A 82 -7.17 -4.16 -7.23
N ASN A 83 -8.44 -4.53 -7.15
CA ASN A 83 -9.20 -4.53 -5.90
C ASN A 83 -9.01 -5.85 -5.14
N VAL A 84 -8.54 -5.76 -3.89
CA VAL A 84 -8.31 -6.90 -2.98
C VAL A 84 -9.07 -6.69 -1.66
N GLU A 85 -10.38 -6.58 -1.76
CA GLU A 85 -11.29 -6.12 -0.70
C GLU A 85 -11.17 -6.90 0.62
N ASP A 86 -10.86 -8.19 0.57
CA ASP A 86 -10.90 -9.08 1.73
C ASP A 86 -9.52 -9.39 2.33
N THR A 87 -8.48 -8.63 1.95
CA THR A 87 -7.11 -8.92 2.38
C THR A 87 -6.61 -7.89 3.39
N ASP A 88 -6.14 -8.34 4.55
CA ASP A 88 -5.42 -7.49 5.49
C ASP A 88 -3.93 -7.41 5.11
N VAL A 89 -3.40 -6.18 5.01
CA VAL A 89 -1.97 -5.91 4.73
C VAL A 89 -1.04 -6.53 5.78
N PHE A 90 -1.57 -6.80 6.97
CA PHE A 90 -0.82 -7.35 8.11
C PHE A 90 -1.01 -8.86 8.28
N ASP A 91 -1.78 -9.51 7.39
CA ASP A 91 -1.89 -10.97 7.42
C ASP A 91 -0.69 -11.63 6.74
N PHE A 92 0.36 -11.87 7.53
CA PHE A 92 1.56 -12.57 7.07
C PHE A 92 1.40 -14.11 7.04
N ASN A 93 0.29 -14.63 7.57
CA ASN A 93 0.00 -16.07 7.65
C ASN A 93 -1.05 -16.53 6.63
N MET A 94 -1.25 -15.76 5.58
CA MET A 94 -2.19 -16.06 4.52
C MET A 94 -2.08 -17.50 4.02
N SER A 95 -3.20 -18.19 3.92
CA SER A 95 -3.27 -19.58 3.43
C SER A 95 -2.88 -19.69 1.96
N TYR A 96 -2.61 -20.92 1.51
CA TYR A 96 -2.28 -21.17 0.11
C TYR A 96 -3.47 -20.81 -0.81
N GLU A 97 -4.68 -21.12 -0.40
CA GLU A 97 -5.92 -20.84 -1.13
C GLU A 97 -6.14 -19.33 -1.32
N GLU A 98 -5.93 -18.55 -0.28
CA GLU A 98 -6.01 -17.08 -0.36
C GLU A 98 -4.97 -16.49 -1.30
N LYS A 99 -3.74 -17.00 -1.27
CA LYS A 99 -2.67 -16.59 -2.21
C LYS A 99 -3.04 -16.87 -3.66
N ILE A 100 -3.62 -18.04 -3.94
CA ILE A 100 -4.09 -18.39 -5.29
C ILE A 100 -5.27 -17.51 -5.73
N GLN A 101 -6.18 -17.19 -4.83
CA GLN A 101 -7.29 -16.28 -5.14
C GLN A 101 -6.78 -14.88 -5.50
N LEU A 102 -5.83 -14.35 -4.73
CA LEU A 102 -5.20 -13.05 -5.04
C LEU A 102 -4.46 -13.06 -6.38
N PHE A 103 -3.71 -14.12 -6.65
CA PHE A 103 -3.05 -14.29 -7.94
C PHE A 103 -4.05 -14.28 -9.09
N ASN A 104 -5.15 -15.05 -8.98
CA ASN A 104 -6.18 -15.11 -10.00
C ASN A 104 -6.89 -13.76 -10.19
N ARG A 105 -7.16 -13.02 -9.12
CA ARG A 105 -7.71 -11.65 -9.24
C ARG A 105 -6.79 -10.74 -10.03
N GLY A 106 -5.49 -10.71 -9.70
CA GLY A 106 -4.52 -9.94 -10.47
C GLY A 106 -4.49 -10.35 -11.94
N TYR A 107 -4.45 -11.65 -12.22
CA TYR A 107 -4.43 -12.17 -13.58
C TYR A 107 -5.68 -11.82 -14.40
N LEU A 108 -6.86 -11.84 -13.78
CA LEU A 108 -8.12 -11.51 -14.46
C LEU A 108 -8.33 -10.01 -14.66
N THR A 109 -7.66 -9.17 -13.87
CA THR A 109 -7.75 -7.71 -13.97
C THR A 109 -6.79 -7.16 -15.03
N THR A 110 -5.69 -7.85 -15.27
CA THR A 110 -4.70 -7.48 -16.29
C THR A 110 -5.09 -8.03 -17.67
#